data_cdbda05522fb0548bb5df7d078c5611d
#
_entry.id   cdbda05522fb0548bb5df7d078c5611d
#
_cell.length_a   1.000
_cell.length_b   1.000
_cell.length_c   1.000
_cell.angle_alpha   90.00
_cell.angle_beta   90.00
_cell.angle_gamma   90.00
#
_symmetry.space_group_name_H-M   'P 1'
#
loop_
_entity.id
_entity.type
_entity.pdbx_description
1 polymer ?
#
loop_
_entity_poly.entity_id
_entity_poly.type
_entity_poly.pdbx_seq_one_letter_code
_entity_poly.pdbx_strand_id
1 'polypeptide(L)'
;MRCCLILLALAPLACSSVDAGVGSGSNTIEDPVTGSPGSSETSLATGGVTTGNGEITTYGSATDGPGTSNSTQPGTDSLTEGGTTGVAESGSTTGLPPDVQPGSLIPVGGKDAFLLGANYPWKSYGGDFGVNAWGTYGVHTKPDEIGGEFQQMADGGLQVVRWFVFTDGRAGITFDNTGTPSGLGESVLADFEAAVTIAKARGVYLVPVLFDFHWMFWAKQEGQVQIGGRSDTITDPVKRAALVEKVVIPLLQAHANEPTILAWEIMNEPEWSIVDLPDGKPDGQANAVPLVDFYALSTAIADAVHLNTNAYVTLGSASLKWVKTWTPDFAVAHGLPTLNLDFYQAHYYSWMDGQGFDNHPDYGTLKFSPMDQDYGSLALDRPLVIGELVISDNAGARLDTLKSQGYAGAWPWSLNADYKLDLLGIKEWSDAHADIAELPPP
;
A
#
# COMPACT_ATOMS: atom_id res chain seq x y z
N MET A 1 14.30 -9.64 -22.67
CA MET A 1 13.67 -9.91 -21.36
C MET A 1 12.20 -9.54 -21.50
N ARG A 2 11.32 -10.51 -21.50
CA ARG A 2 9.88 -10.26 -21.63
C ARG A 2 9.35 -10.06 -20.22
N CYS A 3 8.94 -8.82 -19.90
CA CYS A 3 8.10 -8.53 -18.76
C CYS A 3 6.82 -9.36 -18.92
N CYS A 4 6.58 -10.30 -18.02
CA CYS A 4 5.26 -10.86 -17.84
C CYS A 4 4.41 -9.77 -17.18
N LEU A 5 3.74 -8.96 -18.00
CA LEU A 5 2.60 -8.21 -17.55
C LEU A 5 1.59 -9.24 -17.04
N ILE A 6 1.21 -9.15 -15.78
CA ILE A 6 -0.07 -9.69 -15.34
C ILE A 6 -1.12 -8.79 -15.97
N LEU A 7 -1.49 -9.09 -17.20
CA LEU A 7 -2.69 -8.57 -17.83
C LEU A 7 -3.86 -9.22 -17.08
N LEU A 8 -4.46 -8.50 -16.16
CA LEU A 8 -5.85 -8.72 -15.77
C LEU A 8 -6.69 -8.56 -17.05
N ALA A 9 -6.93 -9.67 -17.73
CA ALA A 9 -7.85 -9.71 -18.84
C ALA A 9 -9.25 -9.41 -18.32
N LEU A 10 -9.69 -8.18 -18.51
CA LEU A 10 -11.10 -7.80 -18.41
C LEU A 10 -11.86 -8.53 -19.51
N ALA A 11 -12.40 -9.70 -19.21
CA ALA A 11 -13.42 -10.31 -20.03
C ALA A 11 -14.76 -9.60 -19.77
N PRO A 12 -15.47 -9.12 -20.80
CA PRO A 12 -16.82 -8.62 -20.62
C PRO A 12 -17.75 -9.80 -20.34
N LEU A 13 -18.41 -9.80 -19.18
CA LEU A 13 -19.54 -10.68 -18.88
C LEU A 13 -20.70 -10.31 -19.80
N ALA A 14 -20.81 -11.04 -20.91
CA ALA A 14 -22.06 -11.12 -21.65
C ALA A 14 -22.91 -12.23 -21.05
N CYS A 15 -24.00 -11.86 -20.43
CA CYS A 15 -25.07 -12.75 -20.03
C CYS A 15 -25.74 -13.32 -21.29
N SER A 16 -25.67 -14.64 -21.51
CA SER A 16 -26.67 -15.36 -22.29
C SER A 16 -26.82 -16.78 -21.75
N SER A 17 -28.01 -17.04 -21.22
CA SER A 17 -28.55 -18.37 -20.95
C SER A 17 -28.68 -19.17 -22.24
N VAL A 18 -28.40 -20.47 -22.23
CA VAL A 18 -29.28 -21.57 -22.71
C VAL A 18 -28.52 -22.91 -22.75
N ASP A 19 -29.09 -23.86 -22.06
CA ASP A 19 -29.25 -25.32 -22.25
C ASP A 19 -28.14 -26.32 -22.62
N ALA A 20 -28.31 -27.39 -21.93
CA ALA A 20 -27.73 -28.70 -21.91
C ALA A 20 -27.42 -29.39 -23.25
N GLY A 21 -26.28 -30.12 -23.28
CA GLY A 21 -26.01 -31.12 -24.30
C GLY A 21 -24.80 -31.98 -23.97
N VAL A 22 -25.07 -33.21 -23.59
CA VAL A 22 -24.14 -34.32 -23.32
C VAL A 22 -23.38 -34.71 -24.59
N GLY A 23 -22.04 -34.92 -24.49
CA GLY A 23 -21.27 -35.53 -25.60
C GLY A 23 -19.82 -35.81 -25.23
N SER A 24 -19.55 -37.04 -24.90
CA SER A 24 -18.23 -37.68 -24.71
C SER A 24 -17.40 -37.72 -25.99
N GLY A 25 -16.09 -37.51 -25.90
CA GLY A 25 -15.15 -37.80 -27.01
C GLY A 25 -13.68 -37.52 -26.67
N SER A 26 -12.97 -38.56 -26.35
CA SER A 26 -11.51 -38.63 -26.25
C SER A 26 -10.81 -38.45 -27.61
N ASN A 27 -9.62 -37.81 -27.64
CA ASN A 27 -8.40 -38.26 -28.36
C ASN A 27 -7.26 -37.25 -28.22
N THR A 28 -6.25 -37.66 -27.68
CA THR A 28 -4.82 -37.95 -27.86
C THR A 28 -4.05 -37.20 -28.98
N ILE A 29 -2.87 -36.63 -28.56
CA ILE A 29 -1.51 -36.64 -29.12
C ILE A 29 -1.24 -35.83 -30.42
N GLU A 30 -0.28 -34.91 -30.37
CA GLU A 30 1.09 -34.96 -30.89
C GLU A 30 1.73 -33.58 -31.02
N ASP A 31 2.95 -33.44 -30.45
CA ASP A 31 3.98 -32.49 -30.90
C ASP A 31 4.56 -32.89 -32.25
N PRO A 32 5.12 -32.04 -33.10
CA PRO A 32 6.56 -31.81 -33.08
C PRO A 32 7.15 -30.48 -33.60
N VAL A 33 8.24 -30.02 -32.99
CA VAL A 33 9.64 -29.87 -33.49
C VAL A 33 9.99 -28.81 -34.56
N THR A 34 10.88 -27.87 -34.12
CA THR A 34 12.05 -27.22 -34.80
C THR A 34 11.88 -26.24 -35.94
N GLY A 35 12.67 -25.15 -35.83
CA GLY A 35 13.17 -24.36 -36.98
C GLY A 35 13.56 -22.91 -36.70
N SER A 36 14.81 -22.68 -36.26
CA SER A 36 15.58 -21.45 -36.58
C SER A 36 16.41 -21.74 -37.86
N PRO A 37 17.01 -20.78 -38.58
CA PRO A 37 17.52 -19.46 -38.20
C PRO A 37 17.38 -18.40 -39.36
N GLY A 38 17.87 -17.16 -39.12
CA GLY A 38 18.16 -16.24 -40.20
C GLY A 38 18.45 -14.80 -39.78
N SER A 39 19.70 -14.48 -39.68
CA SER A 39 20.32 -13.16 -39.56
C SER A 39 20.17 -12.27 -40.80
N SER A 40 20.07 -10.94 -40.62
CA SER A 40 20.69 -9.97 -41.53
C SER A 40 20.84 -8.61 -40.87
N GLU A 41 22.10 -8.18 -40.78
CA GLU A 41 22.57 -6.81 -40.56
C GLU A 41 22.30 -5.94 -41.77
N THR A 42 22.21 -4.62 -41.56
CA THR A 42 22.77 -3.52 -42.36
C THR A 42 22.33 -2.19 -41.79
N SER A 43 23.13 -1.41 -41.27
CA SER A 43 24.19 -0.43 -41.54
C SER A 43 23.66 0.99 -41.80
N LEU A 44 24.11 1.91 -40.93
CA LEU A 44 24.63 3.27 -41.08
C LEU A 44 23.91 4.28 -42.00
N ALA A 45 23.59 5.45 -41.40
CA ALA A 45 23.90 6.74 -42.00
C ALA A 45 24.06 7.85 -40.95
N THR A 46 25.19 8.51 -41.04
CA THR A 46 25.71 9.67 -40.33
C THR A 46 25.22 10.99 -40.91
N GLY A 47 25.19 12.03 -40.06
CA GLY A 47 25.14 13.45 -40.44
C GLY A 47 24.30 14.24 -39.46
N GLY A 48 24.69 15.35 -38.85
CA GLY A 48 25.72 16.31 -39.08
C GLY A 48 25.47 17.44 -38.07
N VAL A 49 26.53 17.99 -37.57
CA VAL A 49 26.69 19.08 -36.55
C VAL A 49 26.12 20.40 -37.10
N THR A 50 25.50 21.20 -36.19
CA THR A 50 25.63 22.67 -36.24
C THR A 50 25.55 23.25 -34.84
N THR A 51 26.59 23.99 -34.51
CA THR A 51 26.86 24.84 -33.34
C THR A 51 26.08 26.15 -33.45
N GLY A 52 25.62 26.64 -32.27
CA GLY A 52 25.11 28.01 -32.12
C GLY A 52 25.37 28.53 -30.73
N ASN A 53 26.34 29.41 -30.60
CA ASN A 53 26.70 30.21 -29.43
C ASN A 53 25.65 31.29 -29.12
N GLY A 54 25.56 31.69 -27.83
CA GLY A 54 24.91 32.95 -27.41
C GLY A 54 24.67 32.96 -25.90
N GLU A 55 25.57 33.44 -25.24
CA GLU A 55 25.80 34.62 -24.37
C GLU A 55 25.21 34.54 -22.97
N ILE A 56 26.17 34.62 -22.04
CA ILE A 56 26.05 34.79 -20.58
C ILE A 56 25.85 36.30 -20.30
N THR A 57 24.89 36.64 -19.43
CA THR A 57 24.89 37.94 -18.72
C THR A 57 24.77 37.71 -17.22
N THR A 58 25.86 38.04 -16.57
CA THR A 58 26.04 38.20 -15.13
C THR A 58 25.62 39.58 -14.67
N TYR A 59 24.89 39.71 -13.57
CA TYR A 59 24.87 40.85 -12.66
C TYR A 59 24.83 40.26 -11.24
N GLY A 60 25.70 40.49 -10.28
CA GLY A 60 26.37 41.72 -9.84
C GLY A 60 25.90 41.93 -8.41
N SER A 61 26.79 41.67 -7.47
CA SER A 61 26.70 41.83 -6.00
C SER A 61 26.37 43.25 -5.56
N ALA A 62 25.72 43.41 -4.40
CA ALA A 62 26.07 44.46 -3.45
C ALA A 62 25.76 44.03 -2.01
N THR A 63 26.76 44.13 -1.21
CA THR A 63 26.92 44.07 0.24
C THR A 63 26.27 45.23 0.94
N ASP A 64 25.77 45.08 2.18
CA ASP A 64 26.26 45.79 3.36
C ASP A 64 25.50 45.36 4.64
N GLY A 65 26.26 45.01 5.71
CA GLY A 65 25.80 44.92 7.11
C GLY A 65 26.22 46.25 7.83
N PRO A 66 26.40 46.30 9.17
CA PRO A 66 25.87 45.57 10.30
C PRO A 66 25.24 46.51 11.36
N GLY A 67 24.53 45.99 12.36
CA GLY A 67 24.08 46.80 13.51
C GLY A 67 23.87 45.95 14.77
N THR A 68 24.77 46.12 15.68
CA THR A 68 24.88 45.58 17.05
C THR A 68 23.91 46.27 18.03
N SER A 69 23.45 45.54 19.03
CA SER A 69 23.69 45.71 20.48
C SER A 69 22.49 45.42 21.39
N ASN A 70 22.82 44.62 22.35
CA ASN A 70 22.73 44.69 23.81
C ASN A 70 21.43 44.35 24.53
N SER A 71 21.51 43.22 25.20
CA SER A 71 21.53 42.92 26.66
C SER A 71 20.46 43.56 27.55
N THR A 72 19.73 42.76 28.29
CA THR A 72 19.75 42.70 29.75
C THR A 72 18.76 41.63 30.28
N GLN A 73 19.27 40.68 31.04
CA GLN A 73 18.59 40.06 32.20
C GLN A 73 19.02 40.83 33.44
N PRO A 74 18.40 40.77 34.63
CA PRO A 74 17.83 39.60 35.31
C PRO A 74 16.57 39.89 36.16
N GLY A 75 16.02 38.86 36.82
CA GLY A 75 15.10 38.99 37.92
C GLY A 75 14.48 37.65 38.36
N THR A 76 15.15 37.01 39.31
CA THR A 76 14.63 35.98 40.19
C THR A 76 13.56 36.54 41.11
N ASP A 77 12.44 35.86 41.32
CA ASP A 77 11.80 35.78 42.62
C ASP A 77 10.95 34.50 42.75
N SER A 78 11.25 33.80 43.82
CA SER A 78 10.56 32.65 44.41
C SER A 78 9.42 33.15 45.28
N LEU A 79 8.26 32.45 45.30
CA LEU A 79 7.42 32.26 46.47
C LEU A 79 6.29 31.22 46.28
N THR A 80 6.42 30.13 46.97
CA THR A 80 5.49 29.36 47.86
C THR A 80 4.04 29.06 47.44
N GLU A 81 3.83 27.74 47.45
CA GLU A 81 2.73 26.89 47.96
C GLU A 81 1.32 27.45 48.16
N GLY A 82 0.34 26.69 47.67
CA GLY A 82 -0.99 26.66 48.26
C GLY A 82 -2.11 26.13 47.35
N GLY A 83 -2.60 24.92 47.62
CA GLY A 83 -4.02 24.62 47.39
C GLY A 83 -4.37 23.64 46.29
N THR A 84 -4.35 22.36 46.58
CA THR A 84 -5.06 21.27 45.91
C THR A 84 -6.56 21.53 45.80
N THR A 85 -7.08 21.60 44.58
CA THR A 85 -8.43 21.13 44.25
C THR A 85 -8.33 20.27 43.01
N GLY A 86 -8.55 18.96 43.20
CA GLY A 86 -8.57 18.00 42.11
C GLY A 86 -9.73 18.28 41.15
N VAL A 87 -9.39 18.74 39.98
CA VAL A 87 -10.24 18.64 38.80
C VAL A 87 -9.81 17.31 38.15
N ALA A 88 -10.73 16.36 38.11
CA ALA A 88 -10.56 15.15 37.31
C ALA A 88 -10.43 15.59 35.85
N GLU A 89 -9.21 15.61 35.33
CA GLU A 89 -8.97 15.60 33.90
C GLU A 89 -9.52 14.28 33.37
N SER A 90 -10.65 14.36 32.69
CA SER A 90 -11.04 13.32 31.76
C SER A 90 -10.05 13.43 30.59
N GLY A 91 -8.90 12.83 30.75
CA GLY A 91 -7.92 12.67 29.69
C GLY A 91 -8.50 11.73 28.65
N SER A 92 -9.02 12.32 27.56
CA SER A 92 -9.05 11.63 26.28
C SER A 92 -7.59 11.43 25.88
N THR A 93 -7.00 10.31 26.27
CA THR A 93 -5.78 9.84 25.67
C THR A 93 -6.14 9.42 24.27
N THR A 94 -5.92 10.28 23.28
CA THR A 94 -5.65 9.85 21.91
C THR A 94 -4.34 9.07 22.04
N GLY A 95 -4.44 7.76 22.29
CA GLY A 95 -3.29 6.89 22.36
C GLY A 95 -2.78 6.72 20.94
N LEU A 96 -1.63 7.32 20.64
CA LEU A 96 -0.84 6.90 19.48
C LEU A 96 -0.67 5.37 19.55
N PRO A 97 -0.64 4.67 18.39
CA PRO A 97 -0.31 3.25 18.37
C PRO A 97 1.02 3.03 19.10
N PRO A 98 1.24 1.87 19.74
CA PRO A 98 2.50 1.57 20.39
C PRO A 98 3.68 1.83 19.47
N ASP A 99 4.76 2.45 19.97
CA ASP A 99 5.98 2.63 19.20
C ASP A 99 6.55 1.25 18.84
N VAL A 100 6.42 0.87 17.57
CA VAL A 100 6.81 -0.45 17.07
C VAL A 100 8.32 -0.46 16.84
N GLN A 101 9.03 -1.30 17.58
CA GLN A 101 10.48 -1.42 17.49
C GLN A 101 10.89 -2.42 16.40
N PRO A 102 12.13 -2.32 15.85
CA PRO A 102 12.66 -3.33 14.93
C PRO A 102 12.54 -4.74 15.52
N GLY A 103 12.01 -5.66 14.75
CA GLY A 103 11.80 -7.03 15.21
C GLY A 103 10.88 -7.82 14.29
N SER A 104 10.56 -9.03 14.70
CA SER A 104 9.77 -9.98 13.93
C SER A 104 8.29 -10.07 14.34
N LEU A 105 7.83 -9.20 15.23
CA LEU A 105 6.45 -9.18 15.73
C LEU A 105 5.94 -7.75 15.83
N ILE A 106 4.62 -7.57 15.73
CA ILE A 106 3.94 -6.28 15.82
C ILE A 106 2.96 -6.32 16.99
N PRO A 107 2.95 -5.32 17.89
CA PRO A 107 2.01 -5.27 19.02
C PRO A 107 0.56 -5.09 18.53
N VAL A 108 -0.34 -5.98 18.96
CA VAL A 108 -1.79 -5.88 18.73
C VAL A 108 -2.51 -6.15 20.03
N GLY A 109 -3.27 -5.18 20.54
CA GLY A 109 -4.02 -5.34 21.78
C GLY A 109 -3.14 -5.72 22.98
N GLY A 110 -1.87 -5.30 23.00
CA GLY A 110 -0.89 -5.61 24.06
C GLY A 110 -0.21 -6.97 23.93
N LYS A 111 -0.38 -7.67 22.81
CA LYS A 111 0.29 -8.93 22.49
C LYS A 111 1.18 -8.73 21.26
N ASP A 112 2.44 -9.15 21.32
CA ASP A 112 3.33 -9.19 20.16
C ASP A 112 2.90 -10.33 19.23
N ALA A 113 2.64 -10.02 17.96
CA ALA A 113 2.02 -10.94 17.03
C ALA A 113 2.72 -11.00 15.66
N PHE A 114 2.71 -12.19 15.08
CA PHE A 114 2.95 -12.42 13.66
C PHE A 114 1.62 -12.18 12.93
N LEU A 115 1.53 -11.12 12.15
CA LEU A 115 0.29 -10.73 11.47
C LEU A 115 -0.06 -11.72 10.35
N LEU A 116 -0.83 -12.75 10.70
CA LEU A 116 -1.33 -13.72 9.73
C LEU A 116 -2.67 -13.26 9.16
N GLY A 117 -2.68 -12.96 7.87
CA GLY A 117 -3.84 -12.41 7.19
C GLY A 117 -4.01 -12.92 5.78
N ALA A 118 -4.87 -12.29 5.01
CA ALA A 118 -4.96 -12.49 3.57
C ALA A 118 -5.40 -11.21 2.86
N ASN A 119 -5.10 -11.16 1.57
CA ASN A 119 -5.70 -10.20 0.69
C ASN A 119 -7.15 -10.61 0.38
N TYR A 120 -8.06 -9.68 0.62
CA TYR A 120 -9.41 -9.64 0.11
C TYR A 120 -9.49 -8.37 -0.74
N PRO A 121 -8.88 -8.37 -1.95
CA PRO A 121 -8.60 -7.13 -2.64
C PRO A 121 -9.86 -6.35 -3.00
N TRP A 122 -10.92 -7.06 -3.39
CA TRP A 122 -12.25 -6.51 -3.70
C TRP A 122 -13.30 -7.61 -3.77
N LYS A 123 -14.54 -7.26 -3.46
CA LYS A 123 -15.73 -8.02 -3.86
C LYS A 123 -16.18 -7.58 -5.25
N SER A 124 -16.12 -6.28 -5.51
CA SER A 124 -16.41 -5.65 -6.80
C SER A 124 -15.31 -4.64 -7.08
N TYR A 125 -14.39 -4.95 -8.00
CA TYR A 125 -13.19 -4.15 -8.26
C TYR A 125 -13.47 -2.65 -8.36
N GLY A 126 -12.88 -1.88 -7.44
CA GLY A 126 -13.01 -0.43 -7.36
C GLY A 126 -14.42 0.08 -7.06
N GLY A 127 -15.36 -0.80 -6.67
CA GLY A 127 -16.73 -0.44 -6.38
C GLY A 127 -17.22 -0.91 -5.00
N ASP A 128 -16.34 -1.39 -4.12
CA ASP A 128 -16.71 -1.82 -2.78
C ASP A 128 -16.99 -0.65 -1.85
N PHE A 129 -16.33 0.48 -2.06
CA PHE A 129 -16.47 1.70 -1.24
C PHE A 129 -16.90 2.87 -2.11
N GLY A 130 -18.22 3.10 -2.15
CA GLY A 130 -18.83 4.18 -2.93
C GLY A 130 -19.59 3.69 -4.15
N VAL A 131 -20.18 4.65 -4.86
CA VAL A 131 -20.96 4.41 -6.07
C VAL A 131 -20.36 5.17 -7.26
N ASN A 132 -20.64 4.71 -8.46
CA ASN A 132 -20.35 5.41 -9.70
C ASN A 132 -21.49 5.26 -10.72
N ALA A 133 -21.32 5.82 -11.92
CA ALA A 133 -22.36 5.81 -12.94
C ALA A 133 -22.67 4.42 -13.55
N TRP A 134 -21.91 3.38 -13.21
CA TRP A 134 -22.23 1.99 -13.63
C TRP A 134 -23.27 1.32 -12.75
N GLY A 135 -23.56 1.89 -11.57
CA GLY A 135 -24.57 1.38 -10.64
C GLY A 135 -24.11 1.43 -9.19
N THR A 136 -24.95 0.94 -8.34
CA THR A 136 -24.67 0.83 -6.90
C THR A 136 -24.02 -0.50 -6.60
N TYR A 137 -22.82 -0.45 -6.09
CA TYR A 137 -22.10 -1.60 -5.55
C TYR A 137 -22.10 -1.53 -4.03
N GLY A 138 -20.93 -1.47 -3.43
CA GLY A 138 -20.74 -1.16 -2.02
C GLY A 138 -20.92 -2.37 -1.10
N VAL A 139 -20.08 -2.38 -0.06
CA VAL A 139 -20.09 -3.41 0.99
C VAL A 139 -21.45 -3.50 1.65
N HIS A 140 -22.09 -2.37 1.95
CA HIS A 140 -23.38 -2.30 2.63
C HIS A 140 -24.51 -3.01 1.87
N THR A 141 -24.36 -3.27 0.56
CA THR A 141 -25.35 -3.96 -0.27
C THR A 141 -25.21 -5.48 -0.24
N LYS A 142 -24.08 -6.03 0.25
CA LYS A 142 -23.76 -7.46 0.23
C LYS A 142 -23.22 -7.97 1.58
N PRO A 143 -23.75 -7.54 2.73
CA PRO A 143 -23.12 -7.83 4.03
C PRO A 143 -23.07 -9.33 4.35
N ASP A 144 -24.10 -10.10 3.99
CA ASP A 144 -24.17 -11.54 4.28
C ASP A 144 -23.16 -12.33 3.44
N GLU A 145 -23.01 -11.97 2.16
CA GLU A 145 -22.06 -12.62 1.24
C GLU A 145 -20.62 -12.39 1.70
N ILE A 146 -20.26 -11.14 1.94
CA ILE A 146 -18.92 -10.76 2.43
C ILE A 146 -18.67 -11.34 3.83
N GLY A 147 -19.69 -11.31 4.69
CA GLY A 147 -19.62 -11.91 6.03
C GLY A 147 -19.36 -13.43 5.99
N GLY A 148 -19.90 -14.14 4.99
CA GLY A 148 -19.60 -15.56 4.75
C GLY A 148 -18.16 -15.79 4.31
N GLU A 149 -17.61 -14.93 3.46
CA GLU A 149 -16.20 -14.99 3.02
C GLU A 149 -15.23 -14.68 4.17
N PHE A 150 -15.55 -13.67 5.00
CA PHE A 150 -14.75 -13.36 6.20
C PHE A 150 -14.81 -14.48 7.25
N GLN A 151 -15.94 -15.20 7.34
CA GLN A 151 -16.02 -16.39 8.20
C GLN A 151 -15.07 -17.49 7.72
N GLN A 152 -14.96 -17.71 6.40
CA GLN A 152 -13.99 -18.67 5.85
C GLN A 152 -12.54 -18.29 6.19
N MET A 153 -12.22 -16.99 6.17
CA MET A 153 -10.90 -16.51 6.59
C MET A 153 -10.64 -16.81 8.06
N ALA A 154 -11.56 -16.42 8.93
CA ALA A 154 -11.44 -16.65 10.37
C ALA A 154 -11.34 -18.13 10.71
N ASP A 155 -12.16 -18.98 10.07
CA ASP A 155 -12.10 -20.44 10.22
C ASP A 155 -10.77 -21.02 9.71
N GLY A 156 -10.15 -20.38 8.72
CA GLY A 156 -8.81 -20.67 8.20
C GLY A 156 -7.66 -20.12 9.04
N GLY A 157 -7.94 -19.50 10.19
CA GLY A 157 -6.89 -18.93 11.07
C GLY A 157 -6.32 -17.59 10.61
N LEU A 158 -6.96 -16.94 9.63
CA LEU A 158 -6.56 -15.64 9.09
C LEU A 158 -7.29 -14.53 9.84
N GLN A 159 -6.55 -13.62 10.46
CA GLN A 159 -7.15 -12.59 11.31
C GLN A 159 -6.88 -11.16 10.85
N VAL A 160 -6.18 -10.97 9.72
CA VAL A 160 -5.95 -9.65 9.11
C VAL A 160 -6.45 -9.68 7.67
N VAL A 161 -7.24 -8.68 7.29
CA VAL A 161 -7.81 -8.51 5.94
C VAL A 161 -7.26 -7.24 5.32
N ARG A 162 -6.49 -7.38 4.24
CA ARG A 162 -6.03 -6.27 3.41
C ARG A 162 -7.04 -6.05 2.29
N TRP A 163 -7.66 -4.85 2.24
CA TRP A 163 -8.81 -4.55 1.36
C TRP A 163 -8.67 -3.16 0.71
N PHE A 164 -8.78 -3.12 -0.62
CA PHE A 164 -8.61 -1.90 -1.42
C PHE A 164 -9.84 -0.99 -1.35
N VAL A 165 -9.62 0.31 -1.12
CA VAL A 165 -10.69 1.31 -0.94
C VAL A 165 -10.96 2.08 -2.24
N PHE A 166 -10.08 2.99 -2.62
CA PHE A 166 -10.32 3.86 -3.78
C PHE A 166 -9.67 3.37 -5.08
N THR A 167 -8.85 2.33 -5.00
CA THR A 167 -8.16 1.70 -6.14
C THR A 167 -7.64 2.71 -7.18
N ASP A 168 -8.23 2.75 -8.36
CA ASP A 168 -7.89 3.59 -9.51
C ASP A 168 -8.78 4.85 -9.65
N GLY A 169 -9.52 5.20 -8.60
CA GLY A 169 -10.32 6.43 -8.55
C GLY A 169 -11.63 6.39 -9.34
N ARG A 170 -12.14 5.17 -9.68
CA ARG A 170 -13.40 5.01 -10.40
C ARG A 170 -14.65 5.22 -9.54
N ALA A 171 -14.53 5.11 -8.23
CA ALA A 171 -15.60 5.33 -7.26
C ALA A 171 -15.05 5.92 -5.94
N GLY A 172 -15.92 6.34 -5.07
CA GLY A 172 -15.63 6.70 -3.69
C GLY A 172 -15.14 8.13 -3.46
N ILE A 173 -14.73 8.85 -4.50
CA ILE A 173 -14.26 10.23 -4.38
C ILE A 173 -15.00 11.12 -5.38
N THR A 174 -15.43 12.29 -4.92
CA THR A 174 -15.97 13.33 -5.78
C THR A 174 -14.88 14.32 -6.18
N PHE A 175 -14.97 14.79 -7.43
CA PHE A 175 -14.04 15.75 -8.01
C PHE A 175 -14.83 16.94 -8.56
N ASP A 176 -14.27 18.12 -8.47
CA ASP A 176 -14.83 19.30 -9.15
C ASP A 176 -14.48 19.29 -10.66
N ASN A 177 -14.92 20.31 -11.38
CA ASN A 177 -14.72 20.43 -12.82
C ASN A 177 -13.25 20.69 -13.23
N THR A 178 -12.35 20.92 -12.27
CA THR A 178 -10.90 21.06 -12.48
C THR A 178 -10.15 19.78 -12.17
N GLY A 179 -10.86 18.74 -11.73
CA GLY A 179 -10.27 17.47 -11.27
C GLY A 179 -9.69 17.56 -9.86
N THR A 180 -10.05 18.59 -9.08
CA THR A 180 -9.65 18.69 -7.68
C THR A 180 -10.58 17.84 -6.81
N PRO A 181 -10.05 16.99 -5.89
CA PRO A 181 -10.86 16.25 -4.94
C PRO A 181 -11.76 17.20 -4.13
N SER A 182 -13.05 16.90 -4.07
CA SER A 182 -14.03 17.76 -3.39
C SER A 182 -14.65 17.11 -2.14
N GLY A 183 -14.53 15.79 -1.99
CA GLY A 183 -15.02 15.06 -0.83
C GLY A 183 -15.17 13.57 -1.06
N LEU A 184 -15.62 12.87 -0.04
CA LEU A 184 -16.05 11.48 -0.14
C LEU A 184 -17.28 11.38 -1.03
N GLY A 185 -17.33 10.32 -1.83
CA GLY A 185 -18.48 9.97 -2.65
C GLY A 185 -19.64 9.44 -1.81
N GLU A 186 -20.79 9.33 -2.48
CA GLU A 186 -21.99 8.75 -1.87
C GLU A 186 -21.71 7.31 -1.41
N SER A 187 -22.26 6.93 -0.27
CA SER A 187 -22.18 5.64 0.40
C SER A 187 -20.81 5.22 0.98
N VAL A 188 -19.71 5.90 0.72
CA VAL A 188 -18.37 5.47 1.21
C VAL A 188 -18.37 5.19 2.70
N LEU A 189 -18.92 6.11 3.51
CA LEU A 189 -18.95 5.92 4.97
C LEU A 189 -19.86 4.76 5.38
N ALA A 190 -21.00 4.56 4.69
CA ALA A 190 -21.89 3.44 4.96
C ALA A 190 -21.25 2.09 4.57
N ASP A 191 -20.51 2.05 3.47
CA ASP A 191 -19.75 0.89 3.04
C ASP A 191 -18.64 0.54 4.02
N PHE A 192 -17.93 1.57 4.51
CA PHE A 192 -16.86 1.40 5.47
C PHE A 192 -17.38 0.91 6.83
N GLU A 193 -18.49 1.47 7.31
CA GLU A 193 -19.17 1.02 8.53
C GLU A 193 -19.65 -0.45 8.41
N ALA A 194 -20.17 -0.83 7.24
CA ALA A 194 -20.55 -2.22 6.98
C ALA A 194 -19.32 -3.14 6.99
N ALA A 195 -18.19 -2.73 6.37
CA ALA A 195 -16.94 -3.49 6.39
C ALA A 195 -16.42 -3.70 7.81
N VAL A 196 -16.39 -2.65 8.63
CA VAL A 196 -15.99 -2.70 10.04
C VAL A 196 -16.91 -3.62 10.83
N THR A 197 -18.22 -3.49 10.65
CA THR A 197 -19.22 -4.35 11.33
C THR A 197 -19.03 -5.82 11.00
N ILE A 198 -18.79 -6.15 9.72
CA ILE A 198 -18.55 -7.52 9.25
C ILE A 198 -17.25 -8.06 9.86
N ALA A 199 -16.17 -7.30 9.80
CA ALA A 199 -14.86 -7.70 10.30
C ALA A 199 -14.90 -7.96 11.81
N LYS A 200 -15.46 -7.03 12.58
CA LYS A 200 -15.65 -7.13 14.03
C LYS A 200 -16.46 -8.35 14.44
N ALA A 201 -17.56 -8.63 13.72
CA ALA A 201 -18.40 -9.80 13.98
C ALA A 201 -17.69 -11.14 13.71
N ARG A 202 -16.57 -11.15 12.99
CA ARG A 202 -15.76 -12.34 12.65
C ARG A 202 -14.42 -12.36 13.39
N GLY A 203 -14.13 -11.38 14.25
CA GLY A 203 -12.87 -11.31 14.98
C GLY A 203 -11.65 -11.09 14.09
N VAL A 204 -11.82 -10.38 12.95
CA VAL A 204 -10.75 -10.06 12.02
C VAL A 204 -10.48 -8.56 11.99
N TYR A 205 -9.23 -8.19 11.80
CA TYR A 205 -8.77 -6.81 11.64
C TYR A 205 -8.75 -6.41 10.17
N LEU A 206 -8.93 -5.11 9.92
CA LEU A 206 -8.84 -4.54 8.57
C LEU A 206 -7.52 -3.77 8.38
N VAL A 207 -6.96 -3.90 7.19
CA VAL A 207 -5.93 -3.02 6.64
C VAL A 207 -6.48 -2.43 5.34
N PRO A 208 -7.21 -1.29 5.43
CA PRO A 208 -7.71 -0.61 4.24
C PRO A 208 -6.56 -0.01 3.44
N VAL A 209 -6.48 -0.35 2.14
CA VAL A 209 -5.54 0.20 1.17
C VAL A 209 -6.20 1.40 0.50
N LEU A 210 -5.73 2.60 0.78
CA LEU A 210 -6.39 3.81 0.29
C LEU A 210 -6.34 3.91 -1.23
N PHE A 211 -5.17 3.72 -1.82
CA PHE A 211 -4.96 3.88 -3.27
C PHE A 211 -4.19 2.69 -3.85
N ASP A 212 -4.22 2.57 -5.17
CA ASP A 212 -3.42 1.62 -5.93
C ASP A 212 -2.59 2.34 -7.00
N PHE A 213 -1.50 1.75 -7.48
CA PHE A 213 -0.66 2.39 -8.51
C PHE A 213 -1.42 2.71 -9.79
N HIS A 214 -2.55 2.05 -10.07
CA HIS A 214 -3.44 2.37 -11.19
C HIS A 214 -4.11 3.75 -11.04
N TRP A 215 -4.11 4.34 -9.86
CA TRP A 215 -4.50 5.74 -9.65
C TRP A 215 -3.75 6.70 -10.57
N MET A 216 -2.48 6.38 -10.83
CA MET A 216 -1.58 7.16 -11.68
C MET A 216 -1.52 6.68 -13.13
N PHE A 217 -2.28 5.68 -13.55
CA PHE A 217 -2.34 5.29 -14.95
C PHE A 217 -2.97 6.40 -15.80
N TRP A 218 -2.71 6.41 -17.12
CA TRP A 218 -3.37 7.34 -18.01
C TRP A 218 -4.89 7.23 -17.90
N ALA A 219 -5.55 8.39 -17.88
CA ALA A 219 -7.00 8.43 -17.77
C ALA A 219 -7.68 7.62 -18.86
N LYS A 220 -8.58 6.73 -18.48
CA LYS A 220 -9.48 6.02 -19.37
C LYS A 220 -10.92 6.40 -19.03
N GLN A 221 -11.67 6.83 -20.04
CA GLN A 221 -13.09 7.13 -19.86
C GLN A 221 -13.94 5.96 -20.34
N GLU A 222 -14.78 5.41 -19.47
CA GLU A 222 -15.76 4.38 -19.77
C GLU A 222 -17.18 4.86 -19.44
N GLY A 223 -17.90 5.36 -20.43
CA GLY A 223 -19.17 6.05 -20.23
C GLY A 223 -18.97 7.33 -19.40
N GLN A 224 -19.59 7.41 -18.24
CA GLN A 224 -19.45 8.53 -17.31
C GLN A 224 -18.40 8.30 -16.21
N VAL A 225 -17.73 7.15 -16.21
CA VAL A 225 -16.73 6.79 -15.20
C VAL A 225 -15.33 7.02 -15.74
N GLN A 226 -14.54 7.80 -15.02
CA GLN A 226 -13.10 7.93 -15.27
C GLN A 226 -12.33 6.94 -14.43
N ILE A 227 -11.41 6.21 -15.07
CA ILE A 227 -10.50 5.24 -14.47
C ILE A 227 -9.09 5.82 -14.57
N GLY A 228 -8.34 5.85 -13.47
CA GLY A 228 -7.00 6.44 -13.42
C GLY A 228 -6.98 7.94 -13.75
N GLY A 229 -5.84 8.43 -14.20
CA GLY A 229 -5.65 9.84 -14.59
C GLY A 229 -5.66 10.80 -13.40
N ARG A 230 -5.15 10.36 -12.26
CA ARG A 230 -5.17 11.12 -11.01
C ARG A 230 -3.78 11.58 -10.55
N SER A 231 -2.77 11.47 -11.40
CA SER A 231 -1.39 11.88 -11.07
C SER A 231 -1.29 13.34 -10.61
N ASP A 232 -2.17 14.21 -11.10
CA ASP A 232 -2.23 15.62 -10.71
C ASP A 232 -2.66 15.82 -9.24
N THR A 233 -3.38 14.85 -8.65
CA THR A 233 -3.68 14.87 -7.20
C THR A 233 -2.45 14.56 -6.33
N ILE A 234 -1.35 14.19 -6.95
CA ILE A 234 -0.06 13.94 -6.30
C ILE A 234 0.91 15.08 -6.61
N THR A 235 1.02 15.49 -7.89
CA THR A 235 2.00 16.48 -8.34
C THR A 235 1.58 17.93 -8.10
N ASP A 236 0.29 18.23 -8.11
CA ASP A 236 -0.23 19.59 -7.79
C ASP A 236 -0.44 19.72 -6.27
N PRO A 237 0.28 20.63 -5.58
CA PRO A 237 0.17 20.79 -4.13
C PRO A 237 -1.24 21.15 -3.65
N VAL A 238 -2.03 21.88 -4.44
CA VAL A 238 -3.41 22.26 -4.08
C VAL A 238 -4.34 21.05 -4.16
N LYS A 239 -4.22 20.25 -5.22
CA LYS A 239 -5.01 19.02 -5.37
C LYS A 239 -4.60 17.97 -4.36
N ARG A 240 -3.30 17.84 -4.08
CA ARG A 240 -2.77 16.97 -3.02
C ARG A 240 -3.32 17.32 -1.64
N ALA A 241 -3.28 18.61 -1.28
CA ALA A 241 -3.87 19.06 -0.02
C ALA A 241 -5.38 18.79 0.02
N ALA A 242 -6.10 19.04 -1.07
CA ALA A 242 -7.53 18.74 -1.16
C ALA A 242 -7.85 17.25 -1.03
N LEU A 243 -7.01 16.34 -1.59
CA LEU A 243 -7.15 14.90 -1.42
C LEU A 243 -7.04 14.50 0.05
N VAL A 244 -6.03 15.02 0.74
CA VAL A 244 -5.82 14.70 2.16
C VAL A 244 -6.93 15.32 3.02
N GLU A 245 -7.20 16.62 2.87
CA GLU A 245 -8.12 17.36 3.75
C GLU A 245 -9.60 17.00 3.55
N LYS A 246 -10.01 16.72 2.31
CA LYS A 246 -11.43 16.53 1.99
C LYS A 246 -11.84 15.08 1.82
N VAL A 247 -10.88 14.17 1.65
CA VAL A 247 -11.16 12.74 1.43
C VAL A 247 -10.56 11.90 2.55
N VAL A 248 -9.21 11.94 2.71
CA VAL A 248 -8.53 11.05 3.66
C VAL A 248 -8.91 11.40 5.10
N ILE A 249 -8.72 12.64 5.53
CA ILE A 249 -9.02 13.06 6.92
C ILE A 249 -10.48 12.78 7.33
N PRO A 250 -11.51 13.12 6.54
CA PRO A 250 -12.89 12.77 6.89
C PRO A 250 -13.14 11.27 7.05
N LEU A 251 -12.52 10.42 6.22
CA LEU A 251 -12.61 8.97 6.36
C LEU A 251 -11.96 8.49 7.66
N LEU A 252 -10.74 8.98 7.96
CA LEU A 252 -10.01 8.66 9.18
C LEU A 252 -10.79 9.08 10.42
N GLN A 253 -11.33 10.30 10.44
CA GLN A 253 -12.08 10.86 11.58
C GLN A 253 -13.39 10.12 11.84
N ALA A 254 -14.05 9.61 10.80
CA ALA A 254 -15.25 8.80 10.96
C ALA A 254 -14.98 7.49 11.70
N HIS A 255 -13.73 7.01 11.70
CA HIS A 255 -13.30 5.76 12.31
C HIS A 255 -12.12 5.94 13.28
N ALA A 256 -11.98 7.12 13.88
CA ALA A 256 -10.81 7.52 14.68
C ALA A 256 -10.44 6.55 15.84
N ASN A 257 -11.45 5.96 16.46
CA ASN A 257 -11.28 5.07 17.62
C ASN A 257 -11.77 3.64 17.33
N GLU A 258 -11.79 3.20 16.07
CA GLU A 258 -12.26 1.88 15.70
C GLU A 258 -11.10 0.86 15.75
N PRO A 259 -11.06 -0.02 16.77
CA PRO A 259 -9.93 -0.93 16.97
C PRO A 259 -9.87 -2.05 15.90
N THR A 260 -10.96 -2.27 15.15
CA THR A 260 -11.00 -3.23 14.06
C THR A 260 -10.11 -2.81 12.89
N ILE A 261 -9.77 -1.53 12.77
CA ILE A 261 -8.81 -1.03 11.78
C ILE A 261 -7.41 -1.12 12.40
N LEU A 262 -6.66 -2.14 11.99
CA LEU A 262 -5.30 -2.37 12.47
C LEU A 262 -4.30 -1.33 11.95
N ALA A 263 -4.38 -1.10 10.65
CA ALA A 263 -3.48 -0.17 9.95
C ALA A 263 -4.19 0.44 8.74
N TRP A 264 -3.75 1.63 8.34
CA TRP A 264 -4.07 2.23 7.05
C TRP A 264 -2.89 2.04 6.10
N GLU A 265 -3.13 1.49 4.94
CA GLU A 265 -2.12 1.41 3.89
C GLU A 265 -2.29 2.58 2.92
N ILE A 266 -1.21 3.34 2.73
CA ILE A 266 -1.24 4.55 1.92
C ILE A 266 -1.53 4.22 0.45
N MET A 267 -0.74 3.32 -0.14
CA MET A 267 -0.86 2.92 -1.53
C MET A 267 -0.26 1.54 -1.77
N ASN A 268 -0.90 0.77 -2.64
CA ASN A 268 -0.38 -0.46 -3.20
C ASN A 268 0.64 -0.16 -4.31
N GLU A 269 1.83 -0.75 -4.22
CA GLU A 269 2.87 -0.84 -5.25
C GLU A 269 3.17 0.46 -6.01
N PRO A 270 3.38 1.60 -5.33
CA PRO A 270 3.57 2.88 -6.00
C PRO A 270 4.76 2.92 -6.96
N GLU A 271 5.72 2.03 -6.78
CA GLU A 271 6.95 1.94 -7.56
C GLU A 271 6.69 1.77 -9.07
N TRP A 272 5.55 1.18 -9.44
CA TRP A 272 5.14 1.05 -10.84
C TRP A 272 4.72 2.36 -11.49
N SER A 273 4.61 3.44 -10.71
CA SER A 273 4.15 4.75 -11.22
C SER A 273 5.02 5.93 -10.75
N ILE A 274 6.29 5.68 -10.42
CA ILE A 274 7.29 6.71 -10.04
C ILE A 274 8.41 6.76 -11.07
N VAL A 275 8.77 7.97 -11.57
CA VAL A 275 9.72 8.13 -12.69
C VAL A 275 11.20 8.04 -12.30
N ASP A 276 11.56 8.48 -11.10
CA ASP A 276 12.94 8.66 -10.64
C ASP A 276 13.29 7.77 -9.44
N LEU A 277 12.60 6.65 -9.32
CA LEU A 277 12.89 5.64 -8.33
C LEU A 277 14.23 4.95 -8.65
N PRO A 278 15.18 4.82 -7.71
CA PRO A 278 16.42 4.10 -7.95
C PRO A 278 16.16 2.68 -8.47
N ASP A 279 16.81 2.34 -9.58
CA ASP A 279 16.63 1.07 -10.30
C ASP A 279 15.14 0.69 -10.60
N GLY A 280 14.26 1.69 -10.58
CA GLY A 280 12.86 1.59 -10.93
C GLY A 280 12.61 1.90 -12.40
N LYS A 281 11.50 1.40 -12.92
CA LYS A 281 10.96 1.76 -14.23
C LYS A 281 9.44 1.73 -14.15
N PRO A 282 8.79 2.88 -14.38
CA PRO A 282 7.34 2.93 -14.40
C PRO A 282 6.74 1.98 -15.43
N ASP A 283 5.54 1.49 -15.15
CA ASP A 283 4.72 0.80 -16.14
C ASP A 283 4.44 1.69 -17.35
N GLY A 284 4.35 1.11 -18.53
CA GLY A 284 4.12 1.85 -19.76
C GLY A 284 2.74 2.53 -19.85
N GLN A 285 1.81 2.17 -18.99
CA GLN A 285 0.49 2.80 -18.86
C GLN A 285 0.44 3.88 -17.79
N ALA A 286 1.51 4.05 -16.99
CA ALA A 286 1.56 5.06 -15.95
C ALA A 286 1.80 6.47 -16.51
N ASN A 287 1.01 7.42 -16.07
CA ASN A 287 1.34 8.84 -16.05
C ASN A 287 2.14 9.10 -14.77
N ALA A 288 3.37 8.61 -14.77
CA ALA A 288 4.17 8.48 -13.56
C ALA A 288 4.55 9.83 -12.94
N VAL A 289 4.73 9.83 -11.63
CA VAL A 289 4.98 11.02 -10.81
C VAL A 289 6.42 11.05 -10.29
N PRO A 290 7.01 12.22 -9.98
CA PRO A 290 8.28 12.32 -9.27
C PRO A 290 8.21 11.70 -7.88
N LEU A 291 9.32 11.06 -7.44
CA LEU A 291 9.43 10.47 -6.11
C LEU A 291 9.18 11.50 -5.00
N VAL A 292 9.69 12.73 -5.16
CA VAL A 292 9.49 13.81 -4.17
C VAL A 292 8.03 14.18 -4.00
N ASP A 293 7.23 14.17 -5.06
CA ASP A 293 5.80 14.47 -4.97
C ASP A 293 5.03 13.32 -4.34
N PHE A 294 5.40 12.07 -4.66
CA PHE A 294 4.83 10.90 -4.01
C PHE A 294 5.15 10.88 -2.50
N TYR A 295 6.39 11.21 -2.13
CA TYR A 295 6.78 11.36 -0.73
C TYR A 295 5.97 12.44 -0.01
N ALA A 296 5.74 13.58 -0.68
CA ALA A 296 4.94 14.65 -0.09
C ALA A 296 3.47 14.23 0.17
N LEU A 297 2.88 13.40 -0.70
CA LEU A 297 1.56 12.82 -0.46
C LEU A 297 1.62 11.81 0.69
N SER A 298 2.56 10.87 0.63
CA SER A 298 2.65 9.77 1.59
C SER A 298 2.90 10.26 3.00
N THR A 299 3.79 11.25 3.16
CA THR A 299 4.04 11.90 4.46
C THR A 299 2.78 12.59 4.98
N ALA A 300 2.06 13.34 4.12
CA ALA A 300 0.82 14.01 4.54
C ALA A 300 -0.27 13.02 4.97
N ILE A 301 -0.36 11.85 4.33
CA ILE A 301 -1.31 10.80 4.73
C ILE A 301 -0.85 10.12 6.03
N ALA A 302 0.43 9.78 6.18
CA ALA A 302 0.96 9.18 7.40
C ALA A 302 0.72 10.09 8.62
N ASP A 303 1.04 11.38 8.48
CA ASP A 303 0.76 12.38 9.51
C ASP A 303 -0.74 12.49 9.82
N ALA A 304 -1.60 12.44 8.79
CA ALA A 304 -3.04 12.46 8.98
C ALA A 304 -3.55 11.23 9.75
N VAL A 305 -3.03 10.03 9.47
CA VAL A 305 -3.36 8.80 10.21
C VAL A 305 -2.98 8.95 11.68
N HIS A 306 -1.74 9.32 11.97
CA HIS A 306 -1.24 9.49 13.35
C HIS A 306 -1.98 10.59 14.12
N LEU A 307 -2.42 11.66 13.46
CA LEU A 307 -3.15 12.77 14.09
C LEU A 307 -4.63 12.47 14.34
N ASN A 308 -5.23 11.58 13.56
CA ASN A 308 -6.68 11.37 13.58
C ASN A 308 -7.11 9.97 14.03
N THR A 309 -6.21 9.00 14.17
CA THR A 309 -6.56 7.62 14.53
C THR A 309 -5.57 7.03 15.53
N ASN A 310 -5.92 5.85 16.07
CA ASN A 310 -5.03 5.01 16.88
C ASN A 310 -4.49 3.81 16.07
N ALA A 311 -4.75 3.74 14.79
CA ALA A 311 -4.29 2.67 13.90
C ALA A 311 -2.85 2.93 13.42
N TYR A 312 -2.16 1.87 13.06
CA TYR A 312 -0.87 1.94 12.40
C TYR A 312 -0.98 2.51 10.98
N VAL A 313 0.14 2.91 10.39
CA VAL A 313 0.26 3.29 8.98
C VAL A 313 1.38 2.51 8.30
N THR A 314 1.10 2.04 7.08
CA THR A 314 2.05 1.29 6.25
C THR A 314 1.93 1.69 4.77
N LEU A 315 2.80 1.13 3.93
CA LEU A 315 2.80 1.31 2.49
C LEU A 315 3.18 -0.01 1.82
N GLY A 316 2.39 -0.45 0.84
CA GLY A 316 2.58 -1.71 0.11
C GLY A 316 3.66 -1.60 -0.96
N SER A 317 4.92 -1.88 -0.62
CA SER A 317 6.01 -1.90 -1.59
C SER A 317 5.92 -3.11 -2.52
N ALA A 318 6.12 -2.91 -3.82
CA ALA A 318 6.03 -3.96 -4.83
C ALA A 318 7.05 -5.09 -4.66
N SER A 319 8.11 -4.87 -3.87
CA SER A 319 9.17 -5.87 -3.66
C SER A 319 10.11 -5.46 -2.53
N LEU A 320 10.79 -6.43 -1.93
CA LEU A 320 11.95 -6.17 -1.08
C LEU A 320 13.01 -5.28 -1.76
N LYS A 321 13.06 -5.31 -3.09
CA LYS A 321 13.94 -4.47 -3.91
C LYS A 321 13.89 -2.99 -3.50
N TRP A 322 12.71 -2.47 -3.19
CA TRP A 322 12.48 -1.06 -2.92
C TRP A 322 12.09 -0.73 -1.48
N VAL A 323 12.00 -1.72 -0.58
CA VAL A 323 11.54 -1.46 0.79
C VAL A 323 12.36 -0.39 1.50
N LYS A 324 13.68 -0.32 1.22
CA LYS A 324 14.55 0.72 1.79
C LYS A 324 14.26 2.13 1.29
N THR A 325 13.63 2.28 0.13
CA THR A 325 13.18 3.59 -0.38
C THR A 325 12.26 4.28 0.62
N TRP A 326 11.53 3.54 1.41
CA TRP A 326 10.50 4.06 2.33
C TRP A 326 11.01 4.29 3.75
N THR A 327 12.31 4.17 3.99
CA THR A 327 12.92 4.39 5.31
C THR A 327 13.29 5.86 5.54
N PRO A 328 13.34 6.30 6.82
CA PRO A 328 13.83 7.63 7.18
C PRO A 328 15.26 7.90 6.69
N ASP A 329 16.15 6.90 6.74
CA ASP A 329 17.54 7.03 6.29
C ASP A 329 17.62 7.33 4.80
N PHE A 330 16.82 6.66 3.98
CA PHE A 330 16.74 6.95 2.55
C PHE A 330 16.19 8.36 2.30
N ALA A 331 15.15 8.76 3.00
CA ALA A 331 14.57 10.10 2.87
C ALA A 331 15.63 11.18 3.19
N VAL A 332 16.37 11.04 4.28
CA VAL A 332 17.44 11.96 4.66
C VAL A 332 18.54 12.00 3.60
N ALA A 333 19.00 10.84 3.11
CA ALA A 333 20.06 10.75 2.10
C ALA A 333 19.68 11.43 0.77
N HIS A 334 18.39 11.46 0.43
CA HIS A 334 17.88 12.02 -0.82
C HIS A 334 17.19 13.39 -0.66
N GLY A 335 17.22 13.99 0.55
CA GLY A 335 16.60 15.30 0.82
C GLY A 335 15.07 15.29 0.69
N LEU A 336 14.45 14.15 0.96
CA LEU A 336 13.00 13.96 0.94
C LEU A 336 12.38 14.21 2.33
N PRO A 337 11.06 14.49 2.41
CA PRO A 337 10.37 14.54 3.69
C PRO A 337 10.48 13.20 4.44
N THR A 338 10.53 13.21 5.75
CA THR A 338 10.53 11.96 6.54
C THR A 338 9.15 11.31 6.48
N LEU A 339 9.10 10.09 5.98
CA LEU A 339 7.90 9.25 5.99
C LEU A 339 7.93 8.33 7.22
N ASN A 340 7.02 8.55 8.15
CA ASN A 340 6.94 7.78 9.39
C ASN A 340 5.93 6.64 9.23
N LEU A 341 6.41 5.48 8.79
CA LEU A 341 5.64 4.23 8.77
C LEU A 341 5.84 3.47 10.09
N ASP A 342 4.79 2.83 10.59
CA ASP A 342 4.87 2.04 11.83
C ASP A 342 5.43 0.63 11.58
N PHE A 343 5.20 0.09 10.40
CA PHE A 343 5.83 -1.11 9.89
C PHE A 343 5.94 -1.06 8.37
N TYR A 344 6.88 -1.81 7.83
CA TYR A 344 7.05 -1.93 6.39
C TYR A 344 6.22 -3.09 5.83
N GLN A 345 5.94 -2.99 4.55
CA GLN A 345 5.28 -4.06 3.80
C GLN A 345 6.02 -4.23 2.47
N ALA A 346 6.19 -5.47 2.04
CA ALA A 346 6.72 -5.79 0.72
C ALA A 346 5.97 -6.97 0.12
N HIS A 347 5.86 -6.99 -1.21
CA HIS A 347 5.21 -8.05 -1.95
C HIS A 347 6.24 -9.04 -2.52
N TYR A 348 5.82 -10.28 -2.71
CA TYR A 348 6.66 -11.32 -3.23
C TYR A 348 5.91 -12.24 -4.20
N TYR A 349 6.49 -12.42 -5.36
CA TYR A 349 6.07 -13.40 -6.36
C TYR A 349 7.28 -14.16 -6.88
N SER A 350 7.12 -15.44 -7.27
CA SER A 350 8.21 -16.35 -7.59
C SER A 350 9.15 -15.90 -8.72
N TRP A 351 8.73 -14.92 -9.55
CA TRP A 351 9.61 -14.32 -10.54
C TRP A 351 10.79 -13.53 -9.92
N MET A 352 10.73 -13.24 -8.63
CA MET A 352 11.78 -12.56 -7.84
C MET A 352 12.85 -13.53 -7.35
N ASP A 353 12.59 -14.86 -7.42
CA ASP A 353 13.54 -15.86 -6.95
C ASP A 353 14.85 -15.81 -7.73
N GLY A 354 15.96 -15.91 -7.01
CA GLY A 354 17.29 -15.82 -7.58
C GLY A 354 17.70 -14.43 -8.08
N GLN A 355 16.84 -13.42 -7.92
CA GLN A 355 17.16 -12.03 -8.25
C GLN A 355 17.66 -11.27 -7.01
N GLY A 356 18.44 -10.21 -7.25
CA GLY A 356 18.98 -9.40 -6.17
C GLY A 356 20.00 -8.38 -6.66
N PHE A 357 20.57 -7.64 -5.72
CA PHE A 357 21.69 -6.74 -5.92
C PHE A 357 22.95 -7.25 -5.21
N ASP A 358 24.11 -7.00 -5.82
CA ASP A 358 25.42 -7.27 -5.25
C ASP A 358 26.17 -5.96 -4.92
N ASN A 359 25.83 -5.10 -4.12
CA ASN A 359 26.39 -3.77 -3.82
C ASN A 359 25.73 -2.61 -4.56
N HIS A 360 24.41 -2.55 -4.54
CA HIS A 360 23.70 -1.37 -5.05
C HIS A 360 24.01 -0.14 -4.19
N PRO A 361 24.19 1.06 -4.79
CA PRO A 361 24.53 2.29 -4.04
C PRO A 361 23.54 2.61 -2.91
N ASP A 362 22.23 2.48 -3.19
CA ASP A 362 21.18 2.83 -2.24
C ASP A 362 20.68 1.62 -1.42
N TYR A 363 20.76 0.41 -1.97
CA TYR A 363 20.15 -0.77 -1.35
C TYR A 363 21.16 -1.80 -0.80
N GLY A 364 22.44 -1.68 -1.19
CA GLY A 364 23.48 -2.62 -0.78
C GLY A 364 23.32 -4.00 -1.44
N THR A 365 23.72 -5.06 -0.72
CA THR A 365 23.48 -6.45 -1.13
C THR A 365 22.10 -6.88 -0.64
N LEU A 366 21.28 -7.37 -1.55
CA LEU A 366 19.87 -7.66 -1.28
C LEU A 366 19.37 -8.79 -2.18
N LYS A 367 18.66 -9.77 -1.62
CA LYS A 367 17.84 -10.72 -2.38
C LYS A 367 16.41 -10.22 -2.44
N PHE A 368 15.73 -10.41 -3.59
CA PHE A 368 14.35 -9.93 -3.73
C PHE A 368 13.32 -10.91 -3.20
N SER A 369 13.70 -12.18 -3.05
CA SER A 369 12.85 -13.21 -2.47
C SER A 369 12.97 -13.23 -0.95
N PRO A 370 11.87 -13.06 -0.18
CA PRO A 370 11.89 -13.18 1.27
C PRO A 370 12.16 -14.61 1.74
N MET A 371 12.14 -15.60 0.83
CA MET A 371 12.55 -16.97 1.13
C MET A 371 14.07 -17.09 1.27
N ASP A 372 14.84 -16.19 0.64
CA ASP A 372 16.29 -16.19 0.58
C ASP A 372 16.93 -15.00 1.33
N GLN A 373 16.12 -14.07 1.83
CA GLN A 373 16.55 -12.83 2.48
C GLN A 373 16.11 -12.80 3.94
N ASP A 374 17.03 -12.77 4.88
CA ASP A 374 16.64 -12.54 6.26
C ASP A 374 16.38 -11.05 6.56
N TYR A 375 15.39 -10.78 7.42
CA TYR A 375 15.00 -9.45 7.83
C TYR A 375 16.14 -8.68 8.50
N GLY A 376 16.94 -9.33 9.35
CA GLY A 376 18.01 -8.67 10.10
C GLY A 376 19.07 -8.04 9.20
N SER A 377 19.34 -8.64 8.03
CA SER A 377 20.29 -8.11 7.06
C SER A 377 19.74 -6.92 6.26
N LEU A 378 18.43 -6.66 6.30
CA LEU A 378 17.83 -5.47 5.69
C LEU A 378 18.17 -4.21 6.47
N ALA A 379 18.48 -4.32 7.77
CA ALA A 379 18.77 -3.21 8.66
C ALA A 379 17.65 -2.14 8.67
N LEU A 380 16.41 -2.59 8.68
CA LEU A 380 15.24 -1.71 8.78
C LEU A 380 15.01 -1.27 10.22
N ASP A 381 14.48 -0.08 10.41
CA ASP A 381 14.14 0.51 11.70
C ASP A 381 12.74 0.10 12.22
N ARG A 382 11.96 -0.62 11.41
CA ARG A 382 10.61 -1.11 11.73
C ARG A 382 10.43 -2.55 11.24
N PRO A 383 9.49 -3.33 11.83
CA PRO A 383 9.15 -4.67 11.33
C PRO A 383 8.69 -4.66 9.88
N LEU A 384 8.74 -5.82 9.23
CA LEU A 384 8.35 -5.98 7.84
C LEU A 384 7.38 -7.15 7.68
N VAL A 385 6.23 -6.89 7.07
CA VAL A 385 5.21 -7.87 6.69
C VAL A 385 5.35 -8.20 5.19
N ILE A 386 5.20 -9.45 4.81
CA ILE A 386 5.05 -9.82 3.40
C ILE A 386 3.57 -9.70 3.03
N GLY A 387 3.22 -8.53 2.42
CA GLY A 387 1.84 -8.09 2.19
C GLY A 387 1.14 -8.77 1.04
N GLU A 388 1.90 -9.35 0.09
CA GLU A 388 1.39 -10.22 -0.96
C GLU A 388 2.38 -11.36 -1.21
N LEU A 389 1.85 -12.56 -1.34
CA LEU A 389 2.59 -13.75 -1.77
C LEU A 389 1.60 -14.84 -2.18
N VAL A 390 2.05 -15.82 -2.95
CA VAL A 390 1.22 -16.97 -3.31
C VAL A 390 1.40 -18.09 -2.31
N ILE A 391 0.34 -18.51 -1.63
CA ILE A 391 0.28 -19.71 -0.78
C ILE A 391 -0.91 -20.56 -1.23
N SER A 392 -0.74 -21.31 -2.30
CA SER A 392 -1.73 -22.25 -2.83
C SER A 392 -1.49 -23.70 -2.40
N ASP A 393 -0.30 -23.96 -1.84
CA ASP A 393 0.15 -25.23 -1.29
C ASP A 393 1.28 -25.00 -0.28
N ASN A 394 1.60 -26.04 0.51
CA ASN A 394 2.75 -26.03 1.44
C ASN A 394 2.79 -24.82 2.38
N ALA A 395 1.62 -24.36 2.84
CA ALA A 395 1.48 -23.16 3.66
C ALA A 395 2.40 -23.20 4.89
N GLY A 396 2.43 -24.32 5.62
CA GLY A 396 3.26 -24.47 6.82
C GLY A 396 4.73 -24.17 6.54
N ALA A 397 5.32 -24.80 5.51
CA ALA A 397 6.73 -24.59 5.20
C ALA A 397 7.05 -23.15 4.76
N ARG A 398 6.15 -22.50 4.02
CA ARG A 398 6.34 -21.11 3.60
C ARG A 398 6.26 -20.15 4.78
N LEU A 399 5.27 -20.33 5.66
CA LEU A 399 5.09 -19.52 6.87
C LEU A 399 6.25 -19.73 7.86
N ASP A 400 6.72 -20.97 8.04
CA ASP A 400 7.90 -21.27 8.86
C ASP A 400 9.15 -20.58 8.31
N THR A 401 9.31 -20.55 6.99
CA THR A 401 10.44 -19.86 6.36
C THR A 401 10.35 -18.35 6.65
N LEU A 402 9.21 -17.70 6.40
CA LEU A 402 9.05 -16.28 6.67
C LEU A 402 9.28 -15.93 8.14
N LYS A 403 8.69 -16.70 9.05
CA LYS A 403 8.90 -16.54 10.50
C LYS A 403 10.39 -16.71 10.87
N SER A 404 11.06 -17.73 10.36
CA SER A 404 12.48 -17.98 10.66
C SER A 404 13.42 -16.94 10.06
N GLN A 405 13.04 -16.33 8.94
CA GLN A 405 13.73 -15.19 8.33
C GLN A 405 13.48 -13.86 9.07
N GLY A 406 12.59 -13.84 10.08
CA GLY A 406 12.34 -12.67 10.93
C GLY A 406 11.29 -11.71 10.41
N TYR A 407 10.45 -12.10 9.46
CA TYR A 407 9.32 -11.27 9.01
C TYR A 407 8.19 -11.26 10.05
N ALA A 408 7.45 -10.16 10.10
CA ALA A 408 6.43 -9.89 11.11
C ALA A 408 5.02 -10.33 10.71
N GLY A 409 4.85 -10.89 9.52
CA GLY A 409 3.54 -11.35 9.05
C GLY A 409 3.56 -11.80 7.60
N ALA A 410 2.44 -12.38 7.18
CA ALA A 410 2.23 -12.85 5.82
C ALA A 410 0.76 -12.71 5.44
N TRP A 411 0.48 -12.06 4.29
CA TRP A 411 -0.86 -11.86 3.76
C TRP A 411 -0.96 -12.45 2.35
N PRO A 412 -1.30 -13.76 2.22
CA PRO A 412 -1.42 -14.41 0.91
C PRO A 412 -2.40 -13.71 -0.04
N TRP A 413 -2.06 -13.66 -1.31
CA TRP A 413 -2.91 -13.28 -2.42
C TRP A 413 -3.56 -14.52 -3.00
N SER A 414 -4.89 -14.67 -3.02
CA SER A 414 -5.94 -13.89 -2.36
C SER A 414 -7.11 -14.81 -2.00
N LEU A 415 -8.01 -14.37 -1.13
CA LEU A 415 -9.16 -15.19 -0.77
C LEU A 415 -10.13 -15.39 -1.94
N ASN A 416 -10.38 -14.35 -2.72
CA ASN A 416 -11.49 -14.29 -3.68
C ASN A 416 -11.11 -13.71 -5.07
N ALA A 417 -9.80 -13.55 -5.34
CA ALA A 417 -9.32 -13.15 -6.66
C ALA A 417 -8.53 -14.29 -7.34
N ASP A 418 -7.29 -14.08 -7.78
CA ASP A 418 -6.61 -14.92 -8.76
C ASP A 418 -6.19 -16.31 -8.27
N TYR A 419 -5.61 -16.41 -7.06
CA TYR A 419 -5.04 -17.66 -6.56
C TYR A 419 -5.86 -18.24 -5.42
N LYS A 420 -5.99 -19.56 -5.41
CA LYS A 420 -6.66 -20.25 -4.32
C LYS A 420 -5.69 -20.41 -3.14
N LEU A 421 -6.14 -20.05 -1.93
CA LEU A 421 -5.37 -20.22 -0.71
C LEU A 421 -5.40 -21.66 -0.20
N ASP A 422 -4.27 -22.13 0.35
CA ASP A 422 -4.18 -23.36 1.16
C ASP A 422 -4.69 -23.08 2.58
N LEU A 423 -6.00 -22.84 2.72
CA LEU A 423 -6.62 -22.52 4.00
C LEU A 423 -6.41 -23.58 5.07
N LEU A 424 -6.33 -24.86 4.68
CA LEU A 424 -6.09 -25.94 5.63
C LEU A 424 -4.68 -25.89 6.19
N GLY A 425 -3.66 -25.77 5.34
CA GLY A 425 -2.27 -25.65 5.78
C GLY A 425 -2.00 -24.39 6.56
N ILE A 426 -2.66 -23.27 6.22
CA ILE A 426 -2.60 -22.02 6.97
C ILE A 426 -3.19 -22.21 8.39
N LYS A 427 -4.35 -22.87 8.48
CA LYS A 427 -5.03 -23.15 9.75
C LYS A 427 -4.17 -24.05 10.67
N GLU A 428 -3.63 -25.14 10.13
CA GLU A 428 -2.74 -26.04 10.86
C GLU A 428 -1.52 -25.29 11.40
N TRP A 429 -0.93 -24.39 10.61
CA TRP A 429 0.19 -23.57 11.04
C TRP A 429 -0.22 -22.56 12.12
N SER A 430 -1.34 -21.87 11.95
CA SER A 430 -1.88 -20.92 12.92
C SER A 430 -2.14 -21.59 14.27
N ASP A 431 -2.76 -22.77 14.27
CA ASP A 431 -3.03 -23.54 15.51
C ASP A 431 -1.74 -23.96 16.21
N ALA A 432 -0.71 -24.35 15.45
CA ALA A 432 0.59 -24.74 15.99
C ALA A 432 1.38 -23.54 16.56
N HIS A 433 1.05 -22.32 16.13
CA HIS A 433 1.73 -21.07 16.53
C HIS A 433 0.75 -20.06 17.17
N ALA A 434 -0.29 -20.53 17.87
CA ALA A 434 -1.31 -19.68 18.46
C ALA A 434 -0.75 -18.64 19.45
N ASP A 435 0.43 -18.91 20.03
CA ASP A 435 1.15 -17.98 20.90
C ASP A 435 1.51 -16.65 20.21
N ILE A 436 1.74 -16.66 18.90
CA ILE A 436 2.07 -15.47 18.09
C ILE A 436 1.06 -15.16 16.98
N ALA A 437 0.34 -16.17 16.48
CA ALA A 437 -0.58 -16.00 15.35
C ALA A 437 -2.01 -15.63 15.76
N GLU A 438 -2.47 -16.04 16.95
CA GLU A 438 -3.79 -15.67 17.45
C GLU A 438 -3.79 -14.25 17.97
N LEU A 439 -4.57 -13.38 17.37
CA LEU A 439 -4.77 -12.00 17.82
C LEU A 439 -5.90 -11.91 18.86
N PRO A 440 -5.81 -10.97 19.82
CA PRO A 440 -6.98 -10.63 20.63
C PRO A 440 -8.11 -10.14 19.69
N PRO A 441 -9.39 -10.29 20.07
CA PRO A 441 -10.48 -9.77 19.24
C PRO A 441 -10.41 -8.24 19.13
N PRO A 442 -10.72 -7.68 17.97
CA PRO A 442 -10.68 -6.24 17.74
C PRO A 442 -11.75 -5.47 18.51
#